data_228c25c81d05455b8c4ed4a00c87927d
#
_entry.id   228c25c81d05455b8c4ed4a00c87927d
#
_cell.length_a   1.000
_cell.length_b   1.000
_cell.length_c   1.000
_cell.angle_alpha   90.00
_cell.angle_beta   90.00
_cell.angle_gamma   90.00
#
_symmetry.space_group_name_H-M   'P 1'
#
loop_
_entity.id
_entity.type
_entity.pdbx_description
1 polymer ?
#
loop_
_entity_poly.entity_id
_entity_poly.type
_entity_poly.pdbx_seq_one_letter_code
_entity_poly.pdbx_strand_id
1 'polypeptide(L)'
;MRICRNLRGAFAIAIGLCCFSALAVQLGRAQSAPKDIPMYKVDPLWPKPLPHKWILQGIPVLVTDKNDHIWAISRPDDIKPDESGASTTPPRTDCCIAAPAVVEFDTEGNVLQGWGGPGYTPGWPKPNEHAILVDREGNVWLSSGGRGNSIQKFTDDGKFLWDFGHRASPLAPGEKAKENNQQTDILQGGVFEFTLEENAQEIYLIEQKRVLVYGYDGSFKRGWGGKGKALADISNDPTPPYDWKSGPPPDQQEFAPALHCVHIAPDGLVYVCERGSDRVQVFTKQGKFVTSFFVHPSTPSRGPECGGPGSTMFGMCGTIYNMTFSHDADGKYVLIADGTNDKVWIQDRKTGALAGSIGDNGRMAGYFHWIDAIAMDSKGNLYTGEVDTGKRVQKFILTNADGKSRPRPHD
;
A
#
# COMPACT_ATOMS: atom_id res chain seq x y z
N MET A 1 -73.84 12.96 61.73
CA MET A 1 -73.83 12.56 63.14
C MET A 1 -72.37 12.53 63.58
N ARG A 2 -72.00 13.50 64.46
CA ARG A 2 -70.99 13.42 65.52
C ARG A 2 -69.65 12.80 65.18
N ILE A 3 -68.48 13.29 65.55
CA ILE A 3 -68.05 14.33 66.52
C ILE A 3 -66.52 14.51 66.34
N CYS A 4 -66.11 15.76 66.44
CA CYS A 4 -64.85 16.35 66.84
C CYS A 4 -63.86 15.46 67.62
N ARG A 5 -62.51 15.65 67.42
CA ARG A 5 -61.69 16.45 68.41
C ARG A 5 -60.20 16.39 68.02
N ASN A 6 -59.66 17.55 67.80
CA ASN A 6 -58.42 18.12 68.33
C ASN A 6 -57.35 17.22 68.94
N LEU A 7 -56.07 17.41 68.54
CA LEU A 7 -55.03 17.99 69.47
C LEU A 7 -53.70 18.21 68.64
N ARG A 8 -53.33 19.42 68.60
CA ARG A 8 -52.05 20.13 68.88
C ARG A 8 -50.75 19.32 68.84
N GLY A 9 -49.80 19.82 68.04
CA GLY A 9 -48.48 20.17 68.55
C GLY A 9 -47.32 19.41 67.99
N ALA A 10 -46.54 20.03 67.18
CA ALA A 10 -45.10 20.29 67.38
C ALA A 10 -44.48 20.72 66.11
N PHE A 11 -43.96 21.92 66.08
CA PHE A 11 -43.07 22.46 65.04
C PHE A 11 -41.72 21.71 65.13
N ALA A 12 -41.31 21.03 64.10
CA ALA A 12 -39.95 20.63 63.91
C ALA A 12 -39.46 21.24 62.60
N ILE A 13 -38.59 22.23 62.73
CA ILE A 13 -37.88 22.87 61.61
C ILE A 13 -36.82 21.87 61.17
N ALA A 14 -37.02 21.21 60.02
CA ALA A 14 -35.99 20.45 59.34
C ALA A 14 -35.29 21.39 58.37
N ILE A 15 -34.06 21.77 58.68
CA ILE A 15 -33.12 22.46 57.81
C ILE A 15 -32.72 21.49 56.69
N GLY A 16 -33.29 21.67 55.51
CA GLY A 16 -32.88 20.95 54.32
C GLY A 16 -31.52 21.45 53.86
N LEU A 17 -30.46 20.63 54.04
CA LEU A 17 -29.19 20.82 53.39
C LEU A 17 -29.39 20.55 51.88
N CYS A 18 -29.44 21.60 51.06
CA CYS A 18 -29.28 21.49 49.62
C CYS A 18 -27.82 21.12 49.31
N CYS A 19 -27.58 19.83 49.03
CA CYS A 19 -26.36 19.40 48.37
C CYS A 19 -26.35 19.92 46.95
N PHE A 20 -25.68 21.04 46.71
CA PHE A 20 -25.26 21.44 45.37
C PHE A 20 -24.17 20.48 44.91
N SER A 21 -24.57 19.46 44.17
CA SER A 21 -23.62 18.68 43.40
C SER A 21 -23.06 19.58 42.28
N ALA A 22 -21.89 20.15 42.50
CA ALA A 22 -21.13 20.81 41.45
C ALA A 22 -20.76 19.77 40.39
N LEU A 23 -21.52 19.74 39.28
CA LEU A 23 -21.16 19.02 38.09
C LEU A 23 -19.92 19.76 37.51
N ALA A 24 -18.72 19.29 37.86
CA ALA A 24 -17.51 19.71 37.20
C ALA A 24 -17.59 19.24 35.75
N VAL A 25 -18.04 20.12 34.86
CA VAL A 25 -17.85 19.97 33.42
C VAL A 25 -16.34 20.02 33.19
N GLN A 26 -15.71 18.85 33.13
CA GLN A 26 -14.37 18.74 32.55
C GLN A 26 -14.48 19.18 31.10
N LEU A 27 -14.21 20.46 30.84
CA LEU A 27 -13.84 20.93 29.52
C LEU A 27 -12.60 20.13 29.12
N GLY A 28 -12.83 19.07 28.34
CA GLY A 28 -11.76 18.35 27.70
C GLY A 28 -10.91 19.37 26.95
N ARG A 29 -9.72 19.67 27.48
CA ARG A 29 -8.71 20.38 26.70
C ARG A 29 -8.58 19.58 25.41
N ALA A 30 -8.95 20.17 24.29
CA ALA A 30 -8.60 19.65 22.98
C ALA A 30 -7.08 19.46 23.04
N GLN A 31 -6.65 18.22 23.10
CA GLN A 31 -5.25 17.86 23.07
C GLN A 31 -4.75 18.36 21.73
N SER A 32 -3.92 19.39 21.71
CA SER A 32 -3.30 19.85 20.45
C SER A 32 -2.68 18.64 19.80
N ALA A 33 -3.01 18.43 18.51
CA ALA A 33 -2.41 17.32 17.76
C ALA A 33 -0.90 17.32 17.99
N PRO A 34 -0.27 16.14 18.16
CA PRO A 34 1.18 16.07 18.33
C PRO A 34 1.87 16.86 17.23
N LYS A 35 2.80 17.75 17.59
CA LYS A 35 3.50 18.63 16.64
C LYS A 35 4.35 17.90 15.61
N ASP A 36 4.54 16.62 15.79
CA ASP A 36 5.37 15.73 14.99
C ASP A 36 4.61 14.91 13.93
N ILE A 37 3.27 15.02 13.88
CA ILE A 37 2.51 14.39 12.79
C ILE A 37 2.89 15.06 11.46
N PRO A 38 3.34 14.29 10.45
CA PRO A 38 3.74 14.87 9.17
C PRO A 38 2.55 15.57 8.50
N MET A 39 2.76 16.78 8.04
CA MET A 39 1.77 17.62 7.36
C MET A 39 2.22 17.93 5.94
N TYR A 40 1.30 17.79 4.99
CA TYR A 40 1.60 17.86 3.58
C TYR A 40 0.77 18.92 2.85
N LYS A 41 1.36 19.48 1.80
CA LYS A 41 0.70 20.34 0.82
C LYS A 41 0.97 19.79 -0.58
N VAL A 42 -0.07 19.57 -1.38
CA VAL A 42 0.09 19.13 -2.76
C VAL A 42 0.84 20.17 -3.59
N ASP A 43 1.73 19.70 -4.46
CA ASP A 43 2.30 20.51 -5.55
C ASP A 43 1.44 20.29 -6.82
N PRO A 44 0.57 21.24 -7.17
CA PRO A 44 -0.35 21.07 -8.28
C PRO A 44 0.32 21.16 -9.66
N LEU A 45 1.61 21.51 -9.72
CA LEU A 45 2.37 21.65 -10.95
C LEU A 45 3.37 20.51 -11.16
N TRP A 46 3.35 19.49 -10.30
CA TRP A 46 4.14 18.28 -10.43
C TRP A 46 3.24 17.11 -10.87
N PRO A 47 3.65 16.29 -11.85
CA PRO A 47 4.82 16.42 -12.71
C PRO A 47 4.63 17.50 -13.78
N LYS A 48 5.72 17.84 -14.49
CA LYS A 48 5.66 18.68 -15.68
C LYS A 48 4.94 17.92 -16.82
N PRO A 49 4.46 18.61 -17.87
CA PRO A 49 3.91 17.95 -19.04
C PRO A 49 4.89 16.90 -19.59
N LEU A 50 4.38 15.70 -19.86
CA LEU A 50 5.20 14.60 -20.35
C LEU A 50 5.64 14.85 -21.81
N PRO A 51 6.86 14.44 -22.19
CA PRO A 51 7.35 14.57 -23.55
C PRO A 51 6.63 13.59 -24.50
N HIS A 52 6.89 13.71 -25.81
CA HIS A 52 6.47 12.75 -26.84
C HIS A 52 4.97 12.47 -26.91
N LYS A 53 4.13 13.39 -26.45
CA LYS A 53 2.67 13.19 -26.33
C LYS A 53 2.28 12.04 -25.38
N TRP A 54 3.16 11.70 -24.44
CA TRP A 54 2.90 10.62 -23.51
C TRP A 54 1.76 10.94 -22.54
N ILE A 55 1.01 9.90 -22.20
CA ILE A 55 0.03 9.88 -21.11
C ILE A 55 0.32 8.66 -20.22
N LEU A 56 0.36 8.89 -18.91
CA LEU A 56 0.48 7.80 -17.95
C LEU A 56 -0.78 6.94 -17.96
N GLN A 57 -0.58 5.67 -17.71
CA GLN A 57 -1.66 4.73 -17.45
C GLN A 57 -1.67 4.35 -15.94
N GLY A 58 -2.27 3.24 -15.57
CA GLY A 58 -2.31 2.85 -14.15
C GLY A 58 -0.91 2.80 -13.52
N ILE A 59 -0.74 3.43 -12.36
CA ILE A 59 0.52 3.51 -11.61
C ILE A 59 0.39 2.69 -10.32
N PRO A 60 0.66 1.38 -10.35
CA PRO A 60 0.50 0.51 -9.18
C PRO A 60 1.58 0.71 -8.12
N VAL A 61 2.81 1.01 -8.53
CA VAL A 61 3.92 1.28 -7.62
C VAL A 61 4.81 2.37 -8.18
N LEU A 62 5.34 3.17 -7.29
CA LEU A 62 6.42 4.12 -7.55
C LEU A 62 7.40 4.10 -6.37
N VAL A 63 8.66 4.41 -6.63
CA VAL A 63 9.71 4.46 -5.61
C VAL A 63 10.62 5.66 -5.83
N THR A 64 11.39 5.99 -4.81
CA THR A 64 12.48 6.96 -4.93
C THR A 64 13.83 6.26 -4.92
N ASP A 65 14.76 6.72 -5.75
CA ASP A 65 16.13 6.24 -5.75
C ASP A 65 17.05 7.06 -4.83
N LYS A 66 18.34 6.75 -4.79
CA LYS A 66 19.34 7.45 -3.97
C LYS A 66 19.52 8.92 -4.33
N ASN A 67 19.09 9.36 -5.51
CA ASN A 67 19.18 10.74 -5.99
C ASN A 67 17.87 11.52 -5.76
N ASP A 68 16.89 10.91 -5.09
CA ASP A 68 15.50 11.38 -4.95
C ASP A 68 14.71 11.41 -6.27
N HIS A 69 15.20 10.73 -7.32
CA HIS A 69 14.41 10.58 -8.52
C HIS A 69 13.24 9.61 -8.28
N ILE A 70 12.14 9.88 -8.93
CA ILE A 70 10.92 9.11 -8.78
C ILE A 70 10.79 8.16 -9.98
N TRP A 71 10.85 6.87 -9.69
CA TRP A 71 10.65 5.80 -10.66
C TRP A 71 9.24 5.26 -10.54
N ALA A 72 8.46 5.37 -11.60
CA ALA A 72 7.09 4.91 -11.64
C ALA A 72 6.93 3.79 -12.68
N ILE A 73 6.17 2.76 -12.33
CA ILE A 73 5.72 1.79 -13.30
C ILE A 73 4.34 2.21 -13.82
N SER A 74 4.21 2.29 -15.14
CA SER A 74 2.96 2.57 -15.86
C SER A 74 2.53 1.31 -16.61
N ARG A 75 1.23 1.15 -16.86
CA ARG A 75 0.68 0.00 -17.60
C ARG A 75 0.27 0.43 -19.01
N PRO A 76 1.18 0.46 -20.00
CA PRO A 76 0.88 0.97 -21.34
C PRO A 76 -0.27 0.24 -22.03
N ASP A 77 -0.51 -1.03 -21.72
CA ASP A 77 -1.63 -1.82 -22.28
C ASP A 77 -3.02 -1.38 -21.76
N ASP A 78 -3.07 -0.56 -20.68
CA ASP A 78 -4.33 -0.04 -20.14
C ASP A 78 -4.88 1.18 -20.90
N ILE A 79 -4.15 1.68 -21.90
CA ILE A 79 -4.59 2.82 -22.72
C ILE A 79 -5.89 2.46 -23.46
N LYS A 80 -6.84 3.37 -23.41
CA LYS A 80 -8.13 3.17 -24.11
C LYS A 80 -8.07 3.72 -25.52
N PRO A 81 -8.91 3.21 -26.45
CA PRO A 81 -8.95 3.68 -27.85
C PRO A 81 -9.19 5.18 -28.01
N ASP A 82 -9.93 5.78 -27.09
CA ASP A 82 -10.22 7.22 -27.06
C ASP A 82 -9.05 8.06 -26.53
N GLU A 83 -8.09 7.43 -25.84
CA GLU A 83 -6.87 8.06 -25.34
C GLU A 83 -5.66 7.86 -26.28
N SER A 84 -5.76 7.08 -27.33
CA SER A 84 -4.63 6.60 -28.14
C SER A 84 -4.57 7.15 -29.57
N GLY A 85 -5.25 8.26 -29.82
CA GLY A 85 -5.40 8.76 -31.20
C GLY A 85 -4.09 9.13 -31.91
N ALA A 86 -3.08 9.59 -31.15
CA ALA A 86 -1.78 9.92 -31.73
C ALA A 86 -0.90 8.69 -32.05
N SER A 87 -1.23 7.51 -31.56
CA SER A 87 -0.51 6.26 -31.84
C SER A 87 -0.95 5.52 -33.07
N THR A 88 -2.03 5.97 -33.76
CA THR A 88 -2.53 5.34 -34.97
C THR A 88 -1.69 5.75 -36.20
N THR A 89 -1.74 4.95 -37.26
CA THR A 89 -1.04 5.24 -38.54
C THR A 89 -2.08 5.36 -39.66
N PRO A 90 -2.32 6.58 -40.25
CA PRO A 90 -1.83 7.87 -39.76
C PRO A 90 -2.44 8.29 -38.43
N PRO A 91 -1.81 9.24 -37.67
CA PRO A 91 -2.39 9.76 -36.43
C PRO A 91 -3.76 10.39 -36.65
N ARG A 92 -4.72 10.07 -35.78
CA ARG A 92 -6.09 10.61 -35.84
C ARG A 92 -6.25 11.90 -35.04
N THR A 93 -5.40 12.10 -34.01
CA THR A 93 -5.40 13.27 -33.15
C THR A 93 -3.99 13.65 -32.72
N ASP A 94 -3.82 14.84 -32.12
CA ASP A 94 -2.54 15.28 -31.58
C ASP A 94 -2.20 14.65 -30.23
N CYS A 95 -3.16 14.10 -29.52
CA CYS A 95 -3.04 13.34 -28.26
C CYS A 95 -3.57 11.90 -28.50
N CYS A 96 -3.09 10.90 -27.84
CA CYS A 96 -1.96 10.74 -26.96
C CYS A 96 -1.25 9.43 -27.31
N ILE A 97 -0.13 9.16 -26.70
CA ILE A 97 0.62 7.91 -26.83
C ILE A 97 0.82 7.39 -25.39
N ALA A 98 0.62 6.09 -25.14
CA ALA A 98 0.92 5.52 -23.84
C ALA A 98 2.40 5.77 -23.49
N ALA A 99 2.67 6.25 -22.29
CA ALA A 99 4.04 6.31 -21.79
C ALA A 99 4.64 4.90 -21.72
N PRO A 100 5.96 4.75 -21.82
CA PRO A 100 6.63 3.48 -21.53
C PRO A 100 6.28 2.94 -20.15
N ALA A 101 6.52 1.65 -19.91
CA ALA A 101 6.17 1.02 -18.66
C ALA A 101 7.01 1.54 -17.47
N VAL A 102 8.23 1.93 -17.69
CA VAL A 102 9.10 2.56 -16.68
C VAL A 102 9.31 4.02 -17.05
N VAL A 103 9.03 4.92 -16.13
CA VAL A 103 9.25 6.36 -16.30
C VAL A 103 9.98 6.90 -15.08
N GLU A 104 11.06 7.64 -15.31
CA GLU A 104 11.85 8.32 -14.29
C GLU A 104 11.59 9.82 -14.34
N PHE A 105 11.35 10.40 -13.15
CA PHE A 105 11.18 11.84 -12.95
C PHE A 105 12.23 12.38 -12.00
N ASP A 106 12.66 13.63 -12.20
CA ASP A 106 13.36 14.37 -11.16
C ASP A 106 12.40 14.94 -10.11
N THR A 107 12.94 15.51 -9.05
CA THR A 107 12.15 16.14 -7.98
C THR A 107 11.35 17.34 -8.43
N GLU A 108 11.72 17.97 -9.54
CA GLU A 108 11.03 19.11 -10.18
C GLU A 108 9.91 18.67 -11.12
N GLY A 109 9.81 17.35 -11.40
CA GLY A 109 8.77 16.75 -12.24
C GLY A 109 9.09 16.66 -13.71
N ASN A 110 10.35 16.89 -14.11
CA ASN A 110 10.78 16.63 -15.48
C ASN A 110 10.94 15.13 -15.66
N VAL A 111 10.53 14.60 -16.82
CA VAL A 111 10.84 13.24 -17.24
C VAL A 111 12.30 13.17 -17.64
N LEU A 112 13.08 12.33 -16.98
CA LEU A 112 14.48 12.09 -17.29
C LEU A 112 14.62 11.02 -18.37
N GLN A 113 13.84 9.94 -18.26
CA GLN A 113 13.80 8.87 -19.25
C GLN A 113 12.51 8.04 -19.15
N GLY A 114 12.28 7.20 -20.13
CA GLY A 114 11.23 6.18 -20.11
C GLY A 114 11.56 5.06 -21.08
N TRP A 115 11.35 3.82 -20.63
CA TRP A 115 11.62 2.61 -21.38
C TRP A 115 10.72 1.44 -20.95
N GLY A 116 10.83 0.32 -21.66
CA GLY A 116 10.09 -0.88 -21.32
C GLY A 116 8.65 -0.91 -21.79
N GLY A 117 8.02 -2.01 -21.54
CA GLY A 117 6.64 -2.31 -21.92
C GLY A 117 6.49 -3.65 -22.61
N PRO A 118 5.28 -4.04 -22.99
CA PRO A 118 5.01 -5.32 -23.64
C PRO A 118 5.88 -5.55 -24.86
N GLY A 119 6.63 -6.66 -24.86
CA GLY A 119 7.55 -7.02 -25.96
C GLY A 119 8.95 -6.43 -25.86
N TYR A 120 9.26 -5.64 -24.83
CA TYR A 120 10.60 -5.06 -24.64
C TYR A 120 11.67 -6.13 -24.41
N THR A 121 11.36 -7.13 -23.56
CA THR A 121 12.19 -8.32 -23.37
C THR A 121 11.35 -9.59 -23.50
N PRO A 122 11.96 -10.75 -23.86
CA PRO A 122 11.27 -12.03 -23.76
C PRO A 122 10.89 -12.28 -22.29
N GLY A 123 9.60 -12.22 -21.96
CA GLY A 123 9.12 -12.39 -20.60
C GLY A 123 9.07 -11.11 -19.78
N TRP A 124 8.95 -9.97 -20.45
CA TRP A 124 8.51 -8.75 -19.80
C TRP A 124 7.40 -9.04 -18.78
N PRO A 125 7.43 -8.45 -17.55
CA PRO A 125 6.45 -8.72 -16.53
C PRO A 125 5.05 -8.24 -16.93
N LYS A 126 4.29 -9.11 -17.58
CA LYS A 126 2.91 -8.84 -18.03
C LYS A 126 2.02 -10.08 -17.85
N PRO A 127 0.68 -9.96 -17.86
CA PRO A 127 -0.06 -8.71 -17.72
C PRO A 127 0.09 -8.12 -16.32
N ASN A 128 -0.20 -6.84 -16.17
CA ASN A 128 -0.19 -6.12 -14.91
C ASN A 128 1.22 -6.01 -14.29
N GLU A 129 2.10 -5.27 -14.95
CA GLU A 129 3.29 -4.74 -14.29
C GLU A 129 2.87 -4.18 -12.93
N HIS A 130 3.56 -4.58 -11.83
CA HIS A 130 3.06 -4.23 -10.52
C HIS A 130 4.11 -3.62 -9.61
N ALA A 131 5.32 -4.14 -9.53
CA ALA A 131 6.33 -3.59 -8.64
C ALA A 131 7.56 -3.10 -9.38
N ILE A 132 8.15 -2.03 -8.87
CA ILE A 132 9.42 -1.44 -9.28
C ILE A 132 10.24 -1.10 -8.05
N LEU A 133 11.54 -1.41 -8.07
CA LEU A 133 12.53 -0.96 -7.10
C LEU A 133 13.79 -0.53 -7.83
N VAL A 134 14.57 0.36 -7.21
CA VAL A 134 15.89 0.76 -7.68
C VAL A 134 16.88 0.47 -6.56
N ASP A 135 17.91 -0.37 -6.84
CA ASP A 135 18.93 -0.71 -5.86
C ASP A 135 19.99 0.41 -5.72
N ARG A 136 20.88 0.31 -4.72
CA ARG A 136 21.94 1.31 -4.48
C ARG A 136 22.89 1.48 -5.64
N GLU A 137 23.02 0.47 -6.48
CA GLU A 137 23.87 0.50 -7.68
C GLU A 137 23.17 1.23 -8.84
N GLY A 138 21.87 1.51 -8.71
CA GLY A 138 21.03 2.14 -9.73
C GLY A 138 20.33 1.14 -10.65
N ASN A 139 20.40 -0.16 -10.38
CA ASN A 139 19.66 -1.12 -11.20
C ASN A 139 18.18 -1.13 -10.85
N VAL A 140 17.36 -1.28 -11.87
CA VAL A 140 15.90 -1.31 -11.77
C VAL A 140 15.41 -2.75 -11.72
N TRP A 141 14.58 -3.04 -10.73
CA TRP A 141 13.98 -4.35 -10.52
C TRP A 141 12.48 -4.27 -10.73
N LEU A 142 11.92 -5.18 -11.50
CA LEU A 142 10.50 -5.18 -11.87
C LEU A 142 9.86 -6.52 -11.56
N SER A 143 8.58 -6.50 -11.18
CA SER A 143 7.74 -7.70 -11.11
C SER A 143 6.34 -7.47 -11.65
N SER A 144 5.58 -8.57 -11.79
CA SER A 144 4.20 -8.52 -12.24
C SER A 144 3.27 -9.17 -11.20
N GLY A 145 2.17 -8.51 -10.89
CA GLY A 145 1.11 -9.04 -10.03
C GLY A 145 0.24 -10.11 -10.68
N GLY A 146 0.46 -10.39 -11.97
CA GLY A 146 -0.29 -11.35 -12.74
C GLY A 146 0.35 -12.75 -12.74
N ARG A 147 0.23 -13.45 -13.87
CA ARG A 147 0.74 -14.82 -14.05
C ARG A 147 2.23 -14.90 -14.37
N GLY A 148 2.93 -13.78 -14.43
CA GLY A 148 4.38 -13.73 -14.63
C GLY A 148 5.10 -13.92 -13.31
N ASN A 149 5.54 -15.12 -12.99
CA ASN A 149 6.18 -15.47 -11.72
C ASN A 149 7.66 -15.07 -11.69
N SER A 150 8.01 -13.85 -12.12
CA SER A 150 9.41 -13.47 -12.18
C SER A 150 9.65 -12.05 -11.69
N ILE A 151 10.83 -11.88 -11.11
CA ILE A 151 11.45 -10.58 -10.88
C ILE A 151 12.54 -10.43 -11.96
N GLN A 152 12.55 -9.30 -12.64
CA GLN A 152 13.57 -8.98 -13.66
C GLN A 152 14.42 -7.81 -13.19
N LYS A 153 15.71 -7.88 -13.44
CA LYS A 153 16.69 -6.83 -13.13
C LYS A 153 17.22 -6.21 -14.44
N PHE A 154 17.32 -4.89 -14.45
CA PHE A 154 17.79 -4.08 -15.56
C PHE A 154 18.82 -3.07 -15.06
N THR A 155 19.65 -2.53 -15.96
CA THR A 155 20.35 -1.27 -15.72
C THR A 155 19.35 -0.11 -15.65
N ASP A 156 19.79 1.04 -15.19
CA ASP A 156 18.97 2.27 -15.18
C ASP A 156 18.42 2.65 -16.55
N ASP A 157 19.19 2.46 -17.61
CA ASP A 157 18.80 2.72 -19.01
C ASP A 157 17.99 1.58 -19.67
N GLY A 158 17.56 0.57 -18.87
CA GLY A 158 16.66 -0.50 -19.34
C GLY A 158 17.31 -1.71 -19.97
N LYS A 159 18.66 -1.86 -19.95
CA LYS A 159 19.30 -3.07 -20.45
C LYS A 159 19.04 -4.24 -19.50
N PHE A 160 18.47 -5.33 -20.02
CA PHE A 160 18.22 -6.55 -19.26
C PHE A 160 19.52 -7.15 -18.70
N LEU A 161 19.54 -7.47 -17.42
CA LEU A 161 20.67 -8.09 -16.73
C LEU A 161 20.38 -9.52 -16.31
N TRP A 162 19.21 -9.77 -15.71
CA TRP A 162 18.95 -11.02 -15.04
C TRP A 162 17.45 -11.18 -14.76
N ASP A 163 16.98 -12.43 -14.64
CA ASP A 163 15.65 -12.73 -14.11
C ASP A 163 15.68 -13.88 -13.10
N PHE A 164 14.72 -13.82 -12.19
CA PHE A 164 14.52 -14.80 -11.14
C PHE A 164 13.05 -15.18 -11.05
N GLY A 165 12.79 -16.45 -10.81
CA GLY A 165 11.46 -17.00 -10.61
C GLY A 165 11.08 -18.01 -11.70
N HIS A 166 10.07 -18.80 -11.39
CA HIS A 166 9.57 -19.81 -12.33
C HIS A 166 8.45 -19.20 -13.16
N ARG A 167 8.70 -18.95 -14.43
CA ARG A 167 7.62 -18.72 -15.39
C ARG A 167 6.83 -19.99 -15.48
N ALA A 168 5.50 -19.91 -15.32
CA ALA A 168 4.65 -20.99 -15.76
C ALA A 168 4.91 -21.20 -17.26
N SER A 169 5.68 -22.21 -17.60
CA SER A 169 5.73 -22.67 -19.00
C SER A 169 4.30 -22.93 -19.43
N PRO A 170 3.92 -22.64 -20.68
CA PRO A 170 2.63 -23.06 -21.19
C PRO A 170 2.50 -24.55 -20.88
N LEU A 171 1.39 -24.94 -20.23
CA LEU A 171 1.13 -26.34 -19.94
C LEU A 171 1.16 -27.11 -21.24
N ALA A 172 1.83 -28.26 -21.27
CA ALA A 172 1.77 -29.16 -22.40
C ALA A 172 0.31 -29.64 -22.61
N PRO A 173 -0.09 -29.97 -23.84
CA PRO A 173 -1.42 -30.49 -24.10
C PRO A 173 -1.73 -31.69 -23.18
N GLY A 174 -2.75 -31.56 -22.33
CA GLY A 174 -3.15 -32.59 -21.35
C GLY A 174 -2.48 -32.48 -19.98
N GLU A 175 -1.52 -31.57 -19.78
CA GLU A 175 -0.92 -31.31 -18.48
C GLU A 175 -1.89 -30.47 -17.62
N LYS A 176 -2.12 -30.89 -16.38
CA LYS A 176 -2.90 -30.12 -15.41
C LYS A 176 -2.01 -29.10 -14.72
N ALA A 177 -2.53 -27.88 -14.51
CA ALA A 177 -1.88 -26.91 -13.67
C ALA A 177 -1.56 -27.54 -12.29
N LYS A 178 -0.33 -27.34 -11.80
CA LYS A 178 0.00 -27.73 -10.43
C LYS A 178 -0.91 -26.98 -9.48
N GLU A 179 -1.47 -27.69 -8.51
CA GLU A 179 -2.23 -27.04 -7.45
C GLU A 179 -1.32 -26.04 -6.73
N ASN A 180 -1.92 -24.92 -6.37
CA ASN A 180 -1.25 -23.91 -5.63
C ASN A 180 -0.91 -24.43 -4.22
N ASN A 181 0.36 -24.56 -3.92
CA ASN A 181 0.83 -25.13 -2.66
C ASN A 181 1.61 -24.10 -1.85
N GLN A 182 0.99 -23.57 -0.81
CA GLN A 182 1.62 -22.59 0.10
C GLN A 182 2.79 -23.20 0.91
N GLN A 183 2.91 -24.53 0.94
CA GLN A 183 3.93 -25.25 1.71
C GLN A 183 5.25 -25.43 0.97
N THR A 184 5.35 -25.01 -0.28
CA THR A 184 6.58 -25.12 -1.08
C THR A 184 7.44 -23.84 -0.98
N ASP A 185 8.73 -23.99 -1.17
CA ASP A 185 9.69 -22.89 -1.34
C ASP A 185 9.76 -22.35 -2.78
N ILE A 186 8.94 -22.87 -3.68
CA ILE A 186 8.89 -22.51 -5.11
C ILE A 186 7.81 -21.46 -5.33
N LEU A 187 8.08 -20.44 -6.17
CA LEU A 187 7.09 -19.45 -6.60
C LEU A 187 5.97 -20.14 -7.41
N GLN A 188 4.73 -19.93 -7.00
CA GLN A 188 3.54 -20.56 -7.61
C GLN A 188 2.64 -19.54 -8.33
N GLY A 189 2.73 -18.28 -7.96
CA GLY A 189 1.87 -17.21 -8.45
C GLY A 189 2.64 -15.93 -8.83
N GLY A 190 1.92 -14.86 -9.14
CA GLY A 190 2.51 -13.56 -9.41
C GLY A 190 3.16 -12.96 -8.16
N VAL A 191 4.28 -12.31 -8.34
CA VAL A 191 4.93 -11.51 -7.29
C VAL A 191 4.32 -10.12 -7.33
N PHE A 192 3.37 -9.85 -6.44
CA PHE A 192 2.69 -8.56 -6.38
C PHE A 192 3.64 -7.44 -5.99
N GLU A 193 4.40 -7.67 -4.91
CA GLU A 193 5.41 -6.74 -4.47
C GLU A 193 6.56 -7.47 -3.79
N PHE A 194 7.70 -6.82 -3.78
CA PHE A 194 8.90 -7.28 -3.11
C PHE A 194 9.69 -6.09 -2.58
N THR A 195 10.57 -6.34 -1.62
CA THR A 195 11.53 -5.36 -1.13
C THR A 195 12.93 -5.98 -1.05
N LEU A 196 13.95 -5.14 -1.13
CA LEU A 196 15.35 -5.55 -1.09
C LEU A 196 15.95 -5.26 0.29
N GLU A 197 16.64 -6.23 0.86
CA GLU A 197 17.56 -6.01 1.97
C GLU A 197 18.98 -6.09 1.40
N GLU A 198 19.49 -4.93 1.01
CA GLU A 198 20.70 -4.85 0.21
C GLU A 198 21.97 -5.27 0.95
N ASN A 199 22.05 -5.03 2.28
CA ASN A 199 23.22 -5.43 3.06
C ASN A 199 23.36 -6.95 3.16
N ALA A 200 22.23 -7.68 3.23
CA ALA A 200 22.22 -9.13 3.24
C ALA A 200 22.08 -9.73 1.83
N GLN A 201 21.86 -8.90 0.80
CA GLN A 201 21.53 -9.32 -0.56
C GLN A 201 20.33 -10.27 -0.60
N GLU A 202 19.25 -9.87 0.07
CA GLU A 202 18.02 -10.65 0.18
C GLU A 202 16.84 -9.93 -0.47
N ILE A 203 15.98 -10.74 -1.11
CA ILE A 203 14.70 -10.32 -1.72
C ILE A 203 13.59 -10.87 -0.84
N TYR A 204 12.81 -10.00 -0.24
CA TYR A 204 11.57 -10.36 0.46
C TYR A 204 10.41 -10.12 -0.47
N LEU A 205 9.64 -11.14 -0.76
CA LEU A 205 8.50 -11.03 -1.66
C LEU A 205 7.24 -11.61 -1.03
N ILE A 206 6.12 -11.09 -1.46
CA ILE A 206 4.80 -11.61 -1.10
C ILE A 206 4.20 -12.38 -2.26
N GLU A 207 3.68 -13.55 -1.93
CA GLU A 207 2.98 -14.40 -2.85
C GLU A 207 1.85 -15.11 -2.12
N GLN A 208 0.63 -14.84 -2.53
CA GLN A 208 -0.58 -15.48 -2.01
C GLN A 208 -0.76 -15.33 -0.49
N LYS A 209 -0.50 -16.36 0.33
CA LYS A 209 -0.64 -16.35 1.79
C LYS A 209 0.71 -16.44 2.51
N ARG A 210 1.79 -15.99 1.89
CA ARG A 210 3.13 -16.17 2.43
C ARG A 210 4.10 -15.07 2.04
N VAL A 211 5.12 -14.93 2.85
CA VAL A 211 6.35 -14.20 2.54
C VAL A 211 7.42 -15.22 2.21
N LEU A 212 8.14 -15.02 1.12
CA LEU A 212 9.32 -15.81 0.76
C LEU A 212 10.54 -14.90 0.70
N VAL A 213 11.68 -15.42 1.14
CA VAL A 213 12.96 -14.71 1.13
C VAL A 213 13.97 -15.50 0.33
N TYR A 214 14.52 -14.85 -0.68
CA TYR A 214 15.56 -15.40 -1.54
C TYR A 214 16.82 -14.55 -1.48
N GLY A 215 17.97 -15.13 -1.79
CA GLY A 215 19.16 -14.38 -2.10
C GLY A 215 19.09 -13.74 -3.48
N TYR A 216 19.96 -12.76 -3.74
CA TYR A 216 20.11 -12.15 -5.08
C TYR A 216 20.55 -13.16 -6.15
N ASP A 217 21.12 -14.30 -5.72
CA ASP A 217 21.46 -15.43 -6.57
C ASP A 217 20.27 -16.36 -6.88
N GLY A 218 19.07 -16.02 -6.38
CA GLY A 218 17.86 -16.82 -6.53
C GLY A 218 17.75 -18.01 -5.57
N SER A 219 18.70 -18.20 -4.63
CA SER A 219 18.65 -19.28 -3.65
C SER A 219 17.58 -19.00 -2.59
N PHE A 220 16.71 -19.98 -2.30
CA PHE A 220 15.75 -19.87 -1.20
C PHE A 220 16.47 -19.80 0.14
N LYS A 221 16.05 -18.86 1.00
CA LYS A 221 16.61 -18.68 2.34
C LYS A 221 15.62 -19.10 3.42
N ARG A 222 14.39 -18.63 3.37
CA ARG A 222 13.31 -18.89 4.34
C ARG A 222 11.96 -18.36 3.84
N GLY A 223 10.90 -18.69 4.54
CA GLY A 223 9.57 -18.18 4.28
C GLY A 223 8.63 -18.44 5.46
N TRP A 224 7.52 -17.72 5.50
CA TRP A 224 6.53 -17.85 6.56
C TRP A 224 5.14 -17.39 6.12
N GLY A 225 4.13 -17.88 6.83
CA GLY A 225 2.74 -17.47 6.72
C GLY A 225 2.32 -16.43 7.74
N GLY A 226 1.03 -16.16 7.82
CA GLY A 226 0.45 -15.28 8.83
C GLY A 226 0.85 -15.68 10.25
N LYS A 227 1.04 -14.69 11.14
CA LYS A 227 1.50 -14.86 12.52
C LYS A 227 2.82 -15.65 12.66
N GLY A 228 3.64 -15.68 11.61
CA GLY A 228 4.94 -16.39 11.61
C GLY A 228 4.83 -17.90 11.47
N LYS A 229 3.75 -18.40 10.93
CA LYS A 229 3.52 -19.82 10.68
C LYS A 229 4.59 -20.40 9.74
N ALA A 230 5.12 -21.58 10.04
CA ALA A 230 6.04 -22.27 9.13
C ALA A 230 5.36 -22.58 7.79
N LEU A 231 6.11 -22.59 6.68
CA LEU A 231 5.54 -22.89 5.36
C LEU A 231 4.78 -24.23 5.36
N ALA A 232 5.33 -25.26 6.01
CA ALA A 232 4.71 -26.59 6.09
C ALA A 232 3.33 -26.60 6.77
N ASP A 233 3.02 -25.57 7.57
CA ASP A 233 1.79 -25.49 8.36
C ASP A 233 0.74 -24.53 7.75
N ILE A 234 1.04 -23.91 6.60
CA ILE A 234 0.11 -23.00 5.94
C ILE A 234 -1.02 -23.79 5.28
N SER A 235 -2.28 -23.45 5.61
CA SER A 235 -3.44 -24.02 4.94
C SER A 235 -3.64 -23.45 3.55
N ASN A 236 -3.95 -24.34 2.59
CA ASN A 236 -4.40 -23.95 1.25
C ASN A 236 -5.91 -23.64 1.20
N ASP A 237 -6.64 -23.86 2.30
CA ASP A 237 -8.08 -23.62 2.37
C ASP A 237 -8.40 -22.16 2.08
N PRO A 238 -9.54 -21.88 1.43
CA PRO A 238 -10.01 -20.52 1.26
C PRO A 238 -10.16 -19.80 2.60
N THR A 239 -9.78 -18.53 2.65
CA THR A 239 -10.04 -17.71 3.83
C THR A 239 -11.55 -17.49 3.96
N PRO A 240 -12.18 -17.81 5.12
CA PRO A 240 -13.61 -17.63 5.29
C PRO A 240 -14.05 -16.18 5.07
N PRO A 241 -15.23 -15.96 4.49
CA PRO A 241 -15.84 -14.65 4.46
C PRO A 241 -16.17 -14.18 5.90
N TYR A 242 -16.38 -12.89 6.06
CA TYR A 242 -16.87 -12.31 7.31
C TYR A 242 -17.95 -11.26 7.00
N ASP A 243 -18.81 -10.97 7.96
CA ASP A 243 -19.79 -9.91 7.83
C ASP A 243 -19.17 -8.59 8.31
N TRP A 244 -18.67 -7.79 7.37
CA TRP A 244 -18.05 -6.51 7.64
C TRP A 244 -18.96 -5.49 8.34
N LYS A 245 -20.31 -5.66 8.21
CA LYS A 245 -21.29 -4.81 8.90
C LYS A 245 -21.39 -5.11 10.37
N SER A 246 -20.94 -6.29 10.79
CA SER A 246 -20.95 -6.71 12.19
C SER A 246 -19.65 -6.35 12.93
N GLY A 247 -18.64 -5.84 12.25
CA GLY A 247 -17.38 -5.42 12.86
C GLY A 247 -16.16 -5.62 11.96
N PRO A 248 -14.97 -5.41 12.51
CA PRO A 248 -13.71 -5.56 11.79
C PRO A 248 -13.47 -7.01 11.35
N PRO A 249 -12.60 -7.25 10.35
CA PRO A 249 -12.17 -8.60 10.02
C PRO A 249 -11.61 -9.33 11.24
N PRO A 250 -11.86 -10.64 11.37
CA PRO A 250 -11.25 -11.41 12.46
C PRO A 250 -9.72 -11.37 12.42
N ASP A 251 -9.07 -11.28 13.59
CA ASP A 251 -7.62 -11.41 13.74
C ASP A 251 -7.22 -12.89 13.58
N GLN A 252 -7.29 -13.38 12.34
CA GLN A 252 -7.03 -14.77 12.00
C GLN A 252 -5.53 -15.11 11.99
N GLN A 253 -5.22 -16.42 12.14
CA GLN A 253 -3.85 -16.92 12.16
C GLN A 253 -3.18 -16.89 10.78
N GLU A 254 -3.93 -17.21 9.73
CA GLU A 254 -3.43 -17.18 8.36
C GLU A 254 -3.41 -15.75 7.80
N PHE A 255 -2.59 -15.51 6.80
CA PHE A 255 -2.79 -14.36 5.94
C PHE A 255 -4.12 -14.48 5.19
N ALA A 256 -4.85 -13.38 5.09
CA ALA A 256 -5.95 -13.28 4.15
C ALA A 256 -5.42 -13.16 2.71
N PRO A 257 -6.25 -13.47 1.70
CA PRO A 257 -5.87 -13.25 0.31
C PRO A 257 -5.62 -11.77 0.01
N ALA A 258 -4.94 -11.51 -1.11
CA ALA A 258 -4.50 -10.19 -1.53
C ALA A 258 -3.52 -9.54 -0.54
N LEU A 259 -2.41 -10.25 -0.25
CA LEU A 259 -1.21 -9.57 0.22
C LEU A 259 -0.79 -8.56 -0.84
N HIS A 260 -0.56 -7.33 -0.42
CA HIS A 260 -0.39 -6.24 -1.40
C HIS A 260 0.93 -5.50 -1.29
N CYS A 261 1.53 -5.40 -0.10
CA CYS A 261 2.84 -4.80 0.06
C CYS A 261 3.73 -5.51 1.09
N VAL A 262 5.04 -5.39 0.92
CA VAL A 262 6.05 -5.82 1.89
C VAL A 262 7.17 -4.77 1.96
N HIS A 263 7.44 -4.26 3.16
CA HIS A 263 8.46 -3.25 3.38
C HIS A 263 9.31 -3.56 4.60
N ILE A 264 10.58 -3.15 4.57
CA ILE A 264 11.48 -3.20 5.72
C ILE A 264 11.55 -1.80 6.31
N ALA A 265 11.15 -1.68 7.58
CA ALA A 265 11.19 -0.41 8.31
C ALA A 265 12.62 -0.04 8.75
N PRO A 266 12.89 1.23 9.12
CA PRO A 266 14.22 1.67 9.57
C PRO A 266 14.81 0.87 10.73
N ASP A 267 13.97 0.26 11.58
CA ASP A 267 14.39 -0.62 12.68
C ASP A 267 14.61 -2.09 12.25
N GLY A 268 14.51 -2.39 10.96
CA GLY A 268 14.71 -3.71 10.38
C GLY A 268 13.52 -4.67 10.52
N LEU A 269 12.37 -4.23 11.01
CA LEU A 269 11.16 -5.04 11.03
C LEU A 269 10.50 -5.09 9.64
N VAL A 270 9.92 -6.24 9.33
CA VAL A 270 9.23 -6.50 8.06
C VAL A 270 7.73 -6.29 8.23
N TYR A 271 7.18 -5.37 7.47
CA TYR A 271 5.75 -5.02 7.44
C TYR A 271 5.10 -5.65 6.22
N VAL A 272 4.01 -6.37 6.43
CA VAL A 272 3.27 -7.07 5.36
C VAL A 272 1.83 -6.56 5.34
N CYS A 273 1.43 -6.03 4.18
CA CYS A 273 0.08 -5.51 3.95
C CYS A 273 -0.89 -6.60 3.54
N GLU A 274 -1.95 -6.73 4.28
CA GLU A 274 -3.02 -7.70 4.06
C GLU A 274 -4.31 -6.97 3.66
N ARG A 275 -4.45 -6.65 2.38
CA ARG A 275 -5.62 -5.93 1.87
C ARG A 275 -6.94 -6.67 2.15
N GLY A 276 -6.94 -8.00 2.00
CA GLY A 276 -8.12 -8.83 2.28
C GLY A 276 -8.51 -8.94 3.77
N SER A 277 -7.84 -8.23 4.67
CA SER A 277 -8.15 -8.18 6.11
C SER A 277 -7.97 -6.80 6.71
N ASP A 278 -7.71 -5.74 5.94
CA ASP A 278 -7.43 -4.39 6.44
C ASP A 278 -6.37 -4.39 7.54
N ARG A 279 -5.38 -5.26 7.44
CA ARG A 279 -4.42 -5.57 8.51
C ARG A 279 -2.99 -5.48 8.01
N VAL A 280 -2.12 -4.89 8.82
CA VAL A 280 -0.67 -5.00 8.68
C VAL A 280 -0.16 -5.98 9.70
N GLN A 281 0.64 -6.96 9.30
CA GLN A 281 1.39 -7.81 10.20
C GLN A 281 2.87 -7.44 10.17
N VAL A 282 3.51 -7.45 11.34
CA VAL A 282 4.90 -7.05 11.54
C VAL A 282 5.71 -8.25 12.02
N PHE A 283 6.87 -8.44 11.39
CA PHE A 283 7.75 -9.58 11.66
C PHE A 283 9.20 -9.14 11.84
N THR A 284 10.00 -9.98 12.46
CA THR A 284 11.46 -9.89 12.32
C THR A 284 11.87 -10.36 10.92
N LYS A 285 13.11 -10.07 10.50
CA LYS A 285 13.68 -10.58 9.24
C LYS A 285 13.73 -12.12 9.16
N GLN A 286 13.62 -12.80 10.31
CA GLN A 286 13.56 -14.28 10.40
C GLN A 286 12.12 -14.82 10.38
N GLY A 287 11.12 -13.96 10.16
CA GLY A 287 9.70 -14.37 10.10
C GLY A 287 9.02 -14.56 11.44
N LYS A 288 9.67 -14.20 12.58
CA LYS A 288 9.01 -14.22 13.89
C LYS A 288 7.99 -13.09 13.96
N PHE A 289 6.74 -13.41 14.24
CA PHE A 289 5.67 -12.44 14.44
C PHE A 289 5.96 -11.51 15.63
N VAL A 290 5.74 -10.22 15.46
CA VAL A 290 5.95 -9.18 16.48
C VAL A 290 4.62 -8.60 16.91
N THR A 291 3.85 -8.05 15.97
CA THR A 291 2.55 -7.42 16.23
C THR A 291 1.72 -7.32 14.96
N SER A 292 0.49 -6.87 15.08
CA SER A 292 -0.37 -6.49 13.95
C SER A 292 -1.29 -5.35 14.35
N PHE A 293 -1.75 -4.57 13.37
CA PHE A 293 -2.75 -3.53 13.55
C PHE A 293 -3.67 -3.46 12.34
N PHE A 294 -4.85 -2.90 12.53
CA PHE A 294 -5.83 -2.69 11.49
C PHE A 294 -5.79 -1.25 10.95
N VAL A 295 -6.16 -1.11 9.68
CA VAL A 295 -6.28 0.18 8.99
C VAL A 295 -7.73 0.33 8.55
N HIS A 296 -8.46 1.26 9.15
CA HIS A 296 -9.86 1.57 8.84
C HIS A 296 -10.75 0.31 8.65
N PRO A 297 -10.82 -0.60 9.63
CA PRO A 297 -11.38 -1.95 9.48
C PRO A 297 -12.92 -2.00 9.33
N SER A 298 -13.58 -0.85 9.24
CA SER A 298 -15.00 -0.72 8.85
C SER A 298 -15.22 -0.80 7.34
N THR A 299 -14.14 -0.83 6.56
CA THR A 299 -14.21 -1.02 5.10
C THR A 299 -14.37 -2.52 4.79
N PRO A 300 -15.23 -2.93 3.86
CA PRO A 300 -15.28 -4.32 3.44
C PRO A 300 -13.96 -4.72 2.78
N SER A 301 -13.35 -5.81 3.22
CA SER A 301 -12.05 -6.27 2.69
C SER A 301 -12.14 -7.59 1.95
N ARG A 302 -13.19 -8.36 2.15
CA ARG A 302 -13.48 -9.61 1.43
C ARG A 302 -14.95 -9.99 1.59
N GLY A 303 -15.43 -10.85 0.74
CA GLY A 303 -16.82 -11.33 0.74
C GLY A 303 -17.50 -11.11 -0.61
N PRO A 304 -18.80 -11.40 -0.72
CA PRO A 304 -19.50 -11.31 -1.99
C PRO A 304 -19.49 -9.93 -2.63
N GLU A 305 -19.38 -8.88 -1.82
CA GLU A 305 -19.31 -7.50 -2.31
C GLU A 305 -17.96 -7.12 -2.92
N CYS A 306 -16.90 -7.89 -2.62
CA CYS A 306 -15.51 -7.52 -2.88
C CYS A 306 -14.91 -8.06 -4.19
N GLY A 307 -15.71 -8.38 -5.16
CA GLY A 307 -15.24 -8.87 -6.44
C GLY A 307 -15.69 -10.30 -6.73
N GLY A 308 -15.53 -10.69 -7.97
CA GLY A 308 -15.99 -11.97 -8.50
C GLY A 308 -17.30 -11.80 -9.29
N PRO A 309 -17.78 -12.88 -9.95
CA PRO A 309 -19.01 -12.86 -10.73
C PRO A 309 -20.19 -12.43 -9.86
N GLY A 310 -20.87 -11.35 -10.24
CA GLY A 310 -22.02 -10.82 -9.51
C GLY A 310 -21.72 -9.79 -8.43
N SER A 311 -20.44 -9.42 -8.24
CA SER A 311 -20.09 -8.30 -7.36
C SER A 311 -20.66 -6.99 -7.88
N THR A 312 -21.24 -6.19 -6.98
CA THR A 312 -21.69 -4.82 -7.26
C THR A 312 -20.60 -3.78 -7.00
N MET A 313 -19.53 -4.14 -6.33
CA MET A 313 -18.32 -3.33 -6.18
C MET A 313 -17.30 -3.73 -7.24
N PHE A 314 -16.59 -2.76 -7.79
CA PHE A 314 -15.62 -2.91 -8.88
C PHE A 314 -14.37 -3.72 -8.51
N GLY A 315 -14.51 -4.75 -7.69
CA GLY A 315 -13.41 -5.63 -7.28
C GLY A 315 -12.45 -5.01 -6.26
N MET A 316 -12.67 -3.77 -5.87
CA MET A 316 -11.81 -3.03 -4.97
C MET A 316 -12.38 -3.05 -3.57
N CYS A 317 -11.77 -3.82 -2.71
CA CYS A 317 -12.07 -3.90 -1.28
C CYS A 317 -10.77 -3.90 -0.50
N GLY A 318 -10.87 -3.56 0.78
CA GLY A 318 -9.72 -3.46 1.67
C GLY A 318 -9.01 -2.12 1.57
N THR A 319 -8.23 -1.80 2.59
CA THR A 319 -7.74 -0.44 2.84
C THR A 319 -6.24 -0.27 2.64
N ILE A 320 -5.51 -1.35 2.36
CA ILE A 320 -4.05 -1.29 2.34
C ILE A 320 -3.55 -1.70 0.97
N TYR A 321 -3.25 -0.70 0.15
CA TYR A 321 -2.67 -0.90 -1.17
C TYR A 321 -1.15 -0.85 -1.11
N ASN A 322 -0.60 0.18 -0.48
CA ASN A 322 0.83 0.29 -0.26
C ASN A 322 1.10 1.16 0.98
N MET A 323 2.35 1.21 1.45
CA MET A 323 2.74 2.05 2.58
C MET A 323 4.15 2.58 2.44
N THR A 324 4.43 3.64 3.20
CA THR A 324 5.79 4.14 3.43
C THR A 324 5.92 4.60 4.89
N PHE A 325 7.15 4.84 5.34
CA PHE A 325 7.42 5.28 6.70
C PHE A 325 7.71 6.78 6.73
N SER A 326 7.33 7.45 7.82
CA SER A 326 7.61 8.89 7.98
C SER A 326 9.10 9.16 7.99
N HIS A 327 9.44 10.38 7.58
CA HIS A 327 10.82 10.82 7.37
C HIS A 327 11.64 11.00 8.66
N ASP A 328 11.03 10.93 9.85
CA ASP A 328 11.79 10.99 11.11
C ASP A 328 12.71 9.77 11.29
N ALA A 329 13.76 9.92 12.12
CA ALA A 329 14.83 8.91 12.26
C ALA A 329 14.32 7.49 12.58
N ASP A 330 13.20 7.41 13.31
CA ASP A 330 12.64 6.14 13.76
C ASP A 330 11.52 5.64 12.85
N GLY A 331 11.11 6.42 11.83
CA GLY A 331 9.92 6.16 11.06
C GLY A 331 8.69 6.00 11.95
N LYS A 332 8.44 6.99 12.81
CA LYS A 332 7.42 6.93 13.87
C LYS A 332 6.03 6.63 13.32
N TYR A 333 5.72 7.18 12.17
CA TYR A 333 4.44 6.98 11.51
C TYR A 333 4.58 6.09 10.28
N VAL A 334 3.54 5.34 10.00
CA VAL A 334 3.33 4.67 8.72
C VAL A 334 2.26 5.43 7.95
N LEU A 335 2.54 5.73 6.68
CA LEU A 335 1.63 6.38 5.74
C LEU A 335 1.12 5.32 4.79
N ILE A 336 -0.19 5.12 4.72
CA ILE A 336 -0.82 3.99 4.05
C ILE A 336 -1.76 4.49 2.97
N ALA A 337 -1.50 4.09 1.72
CA ALA A 337 -2.37 4.33 0.58
C ALA A 337 -3.60 3.43 0.67
N ASP A 338 -4.78 4.04 0.66
CA ASP A 338 -6.08 3.37 0.68
C ASP A 338 -6.87 3.74 -0.58
N GLY A 339 -6.79 2.89 -1.59
CA GLY A 339 -7.47 3.10 -2.86
C GLY A 339 -8.98 2.88 -2.81
N THR A 340 -9.50 2.25 -1.75
CA THR A 340 -10.93 2.05 -1.58
C THR A 340 -11.61 3.30 -0.99
N ASN A 341 -10.95 3.97 -0.04
CA ASN A 341 -11.44 5.18 0.60
C ASN A 341 -10.81 6.47 0.03
N ASP A 342 -9.93 6.35 -0.96
CA ASP A 342 -9.22 7.47 -1.61
C ASP A 342 -8.52 8.40 -0.60
N LYS A 343 -7.74 7.78 0.30
CA LYS A 343 -6.99 8.48 1.37
C LYS A 343 -5.59 7.92 1.56
N VAL A 344 -4.74 8.73 2.14
CA VAL A 344 -3.52 8.26 2.81
C VAL A 344 -3.74 8.38 4.31
N TRP A 345 -3.80 7.24 5.00
CA TRP A 345 -3.89 7.19 6.46
C TRP A 345 -2.50 7.38 7.08
N ILE A 346 -2.43 8.14 8.17
CA ILE A 346 -1.23 8.30 8.99
C ILE A 346 -1.50 7.62 10.32
N GLN A 347 -0.76 6.55 10.62
CA GLN A 347 -0.90 5.80 11.86
C GLN A 347 0.42 5.75 12.61
N ASP A 348 0.36 5.78 13.94
CA ASP A 348 1.52 5.50 14.77
C ASP A 348 1.99 4.05 14.55
N ARG A 349 3.23 3.87 14.15
CA ARG A 349 3.79 2.59 13.71
C ARG A 349 3.81 1.53 14.81
N LYS A 350 3.99 1.93 16.07
CA LYS A 350 4.10 1.01 17.20
C LYS A 350 2.74 0.57 17.75
N THR A 351 1.78 1.49 17.74
CA THR A 351 0.47 1.26 18.37
C THR A 351 -0.64 0.99 17.35
N GLY A 352 -0.44 1.34 16.07
CA GLY A 352 -1.48 1.32 15.04
C GLY A 352 -2.54 2.43 15.23
N ALA A 353 -2.33 3.37 16.17
CA ALA A 353 -3.29 4.43 16.43
C ALA A 353 -3.35 5.42 15.27
N LEU A 354 -4.56 5.76 14.82
CA LEU A 354 -4.78 6.77 13.79
C LEU A 354 -4.31 8.14 14.29
N ALA A 355 -3.40 8.78 13.55
CA ALA A 355 -2.88 10.11 13.83
C ALA A 355 -3.46 11.18 12.89
N GLY A 356 -3.79 10.81 11.66
CA GLY A 356 -4.33 11.74 10.67
C GLY A 356 -4.58 11.09 9.32
N SER A 357 -4.93 11.91 8.32
CA SER A 357 -5.07 11.48 6.93
C SER A 357 -4.76 12.62 5.96
N ILE A 358 -4.44 12.26 4.71
CA ILE A 358 -4.20 13.17 3.60
C ILE A 358 -5.19 12.83 2.49
N GLY A 359 -5.69 13.86 1.79
CA GLY A 359 -6.56 13.71 0.63
C GLY A 359 -7.99 13.31 0.95
N ASP A 360 -8.77 13.22 -0.08
CA ASP A 360 -10.16 12.76 -0.11
C ASP A 360 -10.52 12.35 -1.53
N ASN A 361 -11.69 11.77 -1.74
CA ASN A 361 -12.17 11.34 -3.06
C ASN A 361 -12.24 12.52 -4.06
N GLY A 362 -11.64 12.38 -5.21
CA GLY A 362 -11.71 13.36 -6.28
C GLY A 362 -10.54 13.33 -7.28
N ARG A 363 -10.65 14.15 -8.32
CA ARG A 363 -9.65 14.21 -9.41
C ARG A 363 -8.84 15.52 -9.43
N MET A 364 -9.09 16.44 -8.49
CA MET A 364 -8.28 17.66 -8.35
C MET A 364 -6.95 17.32 -7.65
N ALA A 365 -5.98 18.23 -7.78
CA ALA A 365 -4.72 18.10 -7.06
C ALA A 365 -4.96 18.02 -5.53
N GLY A 366 -4.32 17.05 -4.88
CA GLY A 366 -4.48 16.78 -3.46
C GLY A 366 -5.65 15.86 -3.09
N TYR A 367 -6.49 15.48 -4.07
CA TYR A 367 -7.54 14.45 -3.93
C TYR A 367 -7.08 13.17 -4.62
N PHE A 368 -7.70 12.04 -4.31
CA PHE A 368 -7.34 10.75 -4.87
C PHE A 368 -8.49 10.08 -5.60
N HIS A 369 -8.13 9.23 -6.56
CA HIS A 369 -9.02 8.28 -7.19
C HIS A 369 -8.24 7.01 -7.54
N TRP A 370 -8.47 5.94 -6.80
CA TRP A 370 -7.74 4.69 -6.89
C TRP A 370 -6.24 4.83 -6.58
N ILE A 371 -5.90 5.47 -5.45
CA ILE A 371 -4.51 5.54 -4.99
C ILE A 371 -4.00 4.12 -4.67
N ASP A 372 -2.88 3.74 -5.27
CA ASP A 372 -2.24 2.43 -5.10
C ASP A 372 -0.78 2.58 -4.64
N ALA A 373 -0.05 3.51 -5.20
CA ALA A 373 1.36 3.73 -4.96
C ALA A 373 1.62 4.87 -3.98
N ILE A 374 2.65 4.70 -3.16
CA ILE A 374 3.13 5.72 -2.23
C ILE A 374 4.64 5.56 -1.98
N ALA A 375 5.40 6.65 -2.11
CA ALA A 375 6.83 6.70 -1.80
C ALA A 375 7.23 8.01 -1.17
N MET A 376 8.42 8.07 -0.57
CA MET A 376 8.93 9.26 0.11
C MET A 376 10.38 9.53 -0.29
N ASP A 377 10.71 10.79 -0.57
CA ASP A 377 12.09 11.21 -0.83
C ASP A 377 12.88 11.47 0.48
N SER A 378 14.18 11.77 0.36
CA SER A 378 15.07 12.03 1.50
C SER A 378 14.74 13.31 2.26
N LYS A 379 13.88 14.17 1.73
CA LYS A 379 13.38 15.40 2.35
C LYS A 379 12.04 15.20 3.04
N GLY A 380 11.44 14.00 2.91
CA GLY A 380 10.14 13.67 3.44
C GLY A 380 8.96 14.09 2.57
N ASN A 381 9.19 14.52 1.32
CA ASN A 381 8.09 14.76 0.40
C ASN A 381 7.49 13.42 -0.02
N LEU A 382 6.17 13.41 -0.15
CA LEU A 382 5.41 12.22 -0.48
C LEU A 382 5.03 12.22 -1.96
N TYR A 383 5.17 11.07 -2.59
CA TYR A 383 4.74 10.84 -3.97
C TYR A 383 3.69 9.74 -4.00
N THR A 384 2.66 9.92 -4.82
CA THR A 384 1.57 8.96 -4.95
C THR A 384 1.29 8.62 -6.40
N GLY A 385 0.83 7.39 -6.64
CA GLY A 385 0.37 6.92 -7.94
C GLY A 385 -1.03 6.35 -7.85
N GLU A 386 -1.79 6.50 -8.93
CA GLU A 386 -3.17 6.06 -9.03
C GLU A 386 -3.35 5.07 -10.18
N VAL A 387 -4.08 3.99 -9.92
CA VAL A 387 -4.37 2.93 -10.91
C VAL A 387 -5.74 3.13 -11.58
N ASP A 388 -6.09 2.19 -12.43
CA ASP A 388 -7.39 2.09 -13.12
C ASP A 388 -7.76 3.39 -13.82
N THR A 389 -8.76 4.09 -13.34
CA THR A 389 -9.24 5.34 -13.93
C THR A 389 -8.59 6.60 -13.32
N GLY A 390 -7.73 6.45 -12.33
CA GLY A 390 -6.92 7.55 -11.75
C GLY A 390 -5.80 7.99 -12.68
N LYS A 391 -4.93 7.07 -13.07
CA LYS A 391 -3.89 7.23 -14.11
C LYS A 391 -2.99 8.46 -13.94
N ARG A 392 -2.54 8.74 -12.74
CA ARG A 392 -1.68 9.91 -12.48
C ARG A 392 -0.71 9.68 -11.33
N VAL A 393 0.26 10.57 -11.26
CA VAL A 393 1.17 10.72 -10.12
C VAL A 393 0.99 12.11 -9.50
N GLN A 394 1.21 12.24 -8.20
CA GLN A 394 1.16 13.50 -7.49
C GLN A 394 2.32 13.62 -6.51
N LYS A 395 2.75 14.85 -6.22
CA LYS A 395 3.73 15.21 -5.20
C LYS A 395 3.08 16.00 -4.08
N PHE A 396 3.44 15.67 -2.84
CA PHE A 396 3.01 16.39 -1.65
C PHE A 396 4.25 16.82 -0.86
N ILE A 397 4.39 18.11 -0.66
CA ILE A 397 5.53 18.72 0.03
C ILE A 397 5.31 18.63 1.53
N LEU A 398 6.27 18.10 2.27
CA LEU A 398 6.26 18.08 3.73
C LEU A 398 6.42 19.53 4.25
N THR A 399 5.45 20.01 5.05
CA THR A 399 5.39 21.42 5.47
C THR A 399 5.89 21.67 6.89
N ASN A 400 6.03 20.64 7.71
CA ASN A 400 6.52 20.72 9.09
C ASN A 400 7.83 19.95 9.31
N ALA A 401 8.67 19.87 8.27
CA ALA A 401 10.00 19.30 8.37
C ALA A 401 10.90 20.13 9.30
N ASP A 402 11.76 19.46 10.04
CA ASP A 402 12.80 20.11 10.88
C ASP A 402 14.02 20.60 10.08
N GLY A 403 13.96 20.53 8.75
CA GLY A 403 15.02 20.91 7.82
C GLY A 403 16.21 19.96 7.75
N LYS A 404 16.14 18.79 8.40
CA LYS A 404 17.20 17.77 8.38
C LYS A 404 16.87 16.68 7.39
N SER A 405 17.75 16.43 6.43
CA SER A 405 17.73 15.21 5.62
C SER A 405 18.04 14.01 6.50
N ARG A 406 17.37 12.91 6.29
CA ARG A 406 17.56 11.69 7.07
C ARG A 406 17.90 10.51 6.16
N PRO A 407 18.67 9.51 6.66
CA PRO A 407 18.96 8.31 5.91
C PRO A 407 17.66 7.61 5.50
N ARG A 408 17.66 7.03 4.32
CA ARG A 408 16.54 6.20 3.86
C ARG A 408 16.56 4.84 4.55
N PRO A 409 15.43 4.13 4.59
CA PRO A 409 15.39 2.77 5.13
C PRO A 409 16.37 1.80 4.47
N HIS A 410 16.91 2.17 3.32
CA HIS A 410 17.82 1.35 2.51
C HIS A 410 19.26 1.91 2.40
N ASP A 411 19.58 3.01 3.08
CA ASP A 411 20.95 3.57 3.10
C ASP A 411 21.88 2.82 4.06
#